data_ae922e05487600a51f787258ab061014
#
_entry.id   ae922e05487600a51f787258ab061014
#
_cell.length_a   1.000
_cell.length_b   1.000
_cell.length_c   1.000
_cell.angle_alpha   90.00
_cell.angle_beta   90.00
_cell.angle_gamma   90.00
#
_symmetry.space_group_name_H-M   'P 1'
#
loop_
_entity.id
_entity.type
_entity.pdbx_description
1 polymer ?
#
loop_
_entity_poly.entity_id
_entity_poly.type
_entity_poly.pdbx_seq_one_letter_code
_entity_poly.pdbx_strand_id
1 'polypeptide(L)'
;MDSMIDILTRLPLFAGVSRQRMEETVGMAKFHFLKYLPGESIVHAGEHCTHIRFVISGSVRIEIVNSDGRFRISQVLSAPAAVSPDFLFGTSTLYPGDVTAQGTVSIVQLSKADYIRILNSDEIFLFNYLNYLSMNAQKCVEGILSLSTGSIEERIALWVLTMSQPGSHDMVLSCRQRDMYAVFGVQRSSFIAALDRMKERGLIDYAPGEIRVLDRKAMISVMRNGLE
;
A
#
# COMPACT_ATOMS: atom_id res chain seq x y z
N MET A 1 -4.77 -17.75 22.65
CA MET A 1 -4.24 -17.98 21.29
C MET A 1 -5.43 -17.84 20.36
N ASP A 2 -5.46 -16.84 19.49
CA ASP A 2 -6.54 -16.65 18.54
C ASP A 2 -6.63 -17.90 17.64
N SER A 3 -7.85 -18.39 17.37
CA SER A 3 -8.01 -19.48 16.42
C SER A 3 -7.62 -19.00 15.01
N MET A 4 -7.25 -19.93 14.11
CA MET A 4 -6.93 -19.58 12.72
C MET A 4 -8.05 -18.75 12.08
N ILE A 5 -9.30 -19.07 12.38
CA ILE A 5 -10.49 -18.38 11.89
C ILE A 5 -10.51 -16.93 12.39
N ASP A 6 -10.23 -16.68 13.69
CA ASP A 6 -10.20 -15.33 14.24
C ASP A 6 -9.11 -14.47 13.61
N ILE A 7 -8.00 -15.06 13.19
CA ILE A 7 -6.95 -14.37 12.44
C ILE A 7 -7.45 -14.01 11.03
N LEU A 8 -8.05 -14.96 10.32
CA LEU A 8 -8.49 -14.78 8.94
C LEU A 8 -9.63 -13.76 8.82
N THR A 9 -10.58 -13.73 9.77
CA THR A 9 -11.70 -12.77 9.75
C THR A 9 -11.27 -11.32 9.91
N ARG A 10 -10.05 -11.06 10.43
CA ARG A 10 -9.48 -9.72 10.53
C ARG A 10 -8.81 -9.24 9.24
N LEU A 11 -8.57 -10.13 8.28
CA LEU A 11 -7.87 -9.78 7.04
C LEU A 11 -8.77 -8.89 6.14
N PRO A 12 -8.19 -7.87 5.48
CA PRO A 12 -8.97 -6.88 4.74
C PRO A 12 -9.88 -7.47 3.66
N LEU A 13 -9.43 -8.51 2.97
CA LEU A 13 -10.16 -9.15 1.88
C LEU A 13 -11.15 -10.23 2.37
N PHE A 14 -11.23 -10.47 3.68
CA PHE A 14 -12.12 -11.43 4.33
C PHE A 14 -13.17 -10.73 5.22
N ALA A 15 -13.23 -9.41 5.18
CA ALA A 15 -14.16 -8.62 5.98
C ALA A 15 -15.63 -8.98 5.68
N GLY A 16 -16.46 -9.07 6.73
CA GLY A 16 -17.89 -9.35 6.58
C GLY A 16 -18.26 -10.81 6.33
N VAL A 17 -17.29 -11.71 6.22
CA VAL A 17 -17.52 -13.14 6.06
C VAL A 17 -17.92 -13.75 7.41
N SER A 18 -19.01 -14.54 7.43
CA SER A 18 -19.46 -15.21 8.64
C SER A 18 -18.46 -16.28 9.10
N ARG A 19 -18.45 -16.56 10.43
CA ARG A 19 -17.58 -17.60 10.99
C ARG A 19 -17.78 -18.96 10.33
N GLN A 20 -19.03 -19.36 10.13
CA GLN A 20 -19.37 -20.64 9.49
C GLN A 20 -18.79 -20.71 8.07
N ARG A 21 -18.95 -19.65 7.27
CA ARG A 21 -18.40 -19.61 5.91
C ARG A 21 -16.87 -19.62 5.92
N MET A 22 -16.26 -19.02 6.93
CA MET A 22 -14.80 -19.05 7.09
C MET A 22 -14.30 -20.48 7.40
N GLU A 23 -15.04 -21.25 8.22
CA GLU A 23 -14.73 -22.66 8.52
C GLU A 23 -14.79 -23.52 7.25
N GLU A 24 -15.82 -23.35 6.42
CA GLU A 24 -15.92 -24.00 5.12
C GLU A 24 -14.75 -23.63 4.19
N THR A 25 -14.39 -22.34 4.15
CA THR A 25 -13.30 -21.80 3.33
C THR A 25 -11.94 -22.39 3.72
N VAL A 26 -11.68 -22.54 5.02
CA VAL A 26 -10.45 -23.18 5.53
C VAL A 26 -10.33 -24.63 5.07
N GLY A 27 -11.46 -25.34 4.94
CA GLY A 27 -11.50 -26.72 4.41
C GLY A 27 -11.23 -26.83 2.90
N MET A 28 -11.45 -25.75 2.14
CA MET A 28 -11.33 -25.74 0.66
C MET A 28 -9.96 -25.31 0.13
N ALA A 29 -9.15 -24.63 0.92
CA ALA A 29 -7.90 -24.00 0.48
C ALA A 29 -6.75 -24.32 1.43
N LYS A 30 -5.53 -24.38 0.88
CA LYS A 30 -4.32 -24.59 1.69
C LYS A 30 -3.75 -23.27 2.15
N PHE A 31 -3.84 -23.00 3.44
CA PHE A 31 -3.24 -21.84 4.10
C PHE A 31 -1.84 -22.20 4.61
N HIS A 32 -0.82 -21.50 4.12
CA HIS A 32 0.56 -21.68 4.56
C HIS A 32 0.93 -20.54 5.51
N PHE A 33 1.30 -20.88 6.73
CA PHE A 33 1.76 -19.94 7.76
C PHE A 33 3.27 -19.91 7.76
N LEU A 34 3.83 -18.72 7.54
CA LEU A 34 5.25 -18.46 7.45
C LEU A 34 5.66 -17.46 8.52
N LYS A 35 6.86 -17.62 9.05
CA LYS A 35 7.45 -16.70 10.01
C LYS A 35 8.77 -16.20 9.45
N TYR A 36 8.96 -14.89 9.55
CA TYR A 36 10.18 -14.20 9.11
C TYR A 36 10.83 -13.48 10.28
N LEU A 37 12.16 -13.49 10.31
CA LEU A 37 12.97 -12.77 11.28
C LEU A 37 13.25 -11.33 10.79
N PRO A 38 13.66 -10.42 11.70
CA PRO A 38 13.99 -9.05 11.32
C PRO A 38 15.00 -8.99 10.17
N GLY A 39 14.67 -8.23 9.12
CA GLY A 39 15.53 -8.03 7.95
C GLY A 39 15.42 -9.11 6.88
N GLU A 40 14.69 -10.21 7.11
CA GLU A 40 14.49 -11.23 6.07
C GLU A 40 13.61 -10.71 4.93
N SER A 41 14.01 -11.05 3.71
CA SER A 41 13.24 -10.75 2.50
C SER A 41 12.05 -11.71 2.39
N ILE A 42 10.87 -11.14 2.12
CA ILE A 42 9.62 -11.88 1.93
C ILE A 42 9.33 -12.05 0.44
N VAL A 43 9.63 -11.03 -0.35
CA VAL A 43 9.53 -10.99 -1.82
C VAL A 43 10.56 -10.03 -2.36
N HIS A 44 11.05 -10.31 -3.58
CA HIS A 44 11.90 -9.40 -4.34
C HIS A 44 11.13 -8.73 -5.48
N ALA A 45 11.52 -7.50 -5.80
CA ALA A 45 11.02 -6.80 -6.97
C ALA A 45 11.24 -7.64 -8.24
N GLY A 46 10.22 -7.73 -9.09
CA GLY A 46 10.26 -8.53 -10.31
C GLY A 46 10.01 -10.02 -10.14
N GLU A 47 9.84 -10.53 -8.91
CA GLU A 47 9.35 -11.90 -8.70
C GLU A 47 7.89 -12.04 -9.13
N HIS A 48 7.52 -13.22 -9.63
CA HIS A 48 6.13 -13.51 -9.96
C HIS A 48 5.24 -13.62 -8.71
N CYS A 49 4.14 -12.87 -8.70
CA CYS A 49 3.11 -12.93 -7.67
C CYS A 49 2.24 -14.19 -7.87
N THR A 50 2.71 -15.32 -7.38
CA THR A 50 2.03 -16.62 -7.48
C THR A 50 1.13 -16.93 -6.29
N HIS A 51 1.25 -16.16 -5.21
CA HIS A 51 0.53 -16.32 -3.96
C HIS A 51 -0.02 -14.96 -3.49
N ILE A 52 -1.23 -14.95 -2.96
CA ILE A 52 -1.68 -13.85 -2.15
C ILE A 52 -1.08 -13.99 -0.76
N ARG A 53 -0.55 -12.90 -0.21
CA ARG A 53 0.11 -12.86 1.09
C ARG A 53 -0.55 -11.85 2.02
N PHE A 54 -0.76 -12.25 3.26
CA PHE A 54 -1.32 -11.41 4.31
C PHE A 54 -0.39 -11.35 5.51
N VAL A 55 -0.06 -10.15 5.96
CA VAL A 55 0.63 -9.93 7.22
C VAL A 55 -0.39 -10.11 8.34
N ILE A 56 -0.19 -11.11 9.20
CA ILE A 56 -1.09 -11.44 10.33
C ILE A 56 -0.55 -10.99 11.67
N SER A 57 0.77 -10.79 11.78
CA SER A 57 1.41 -10.13 12.93
C SER A 57 2.71 -9.46 12.52
N GLY A 58 3.10 -8.39 13.21
CA GLY A 58 4.27 -7.60 12.91
C GLY A 58 4.04 -6.59 11.77
N SER A 59 5.10 -6.14 11.14
CA SER A 59 5.07 -5.17 10.05
C SER A 59 6.15 -5.46 9.00
N VAL A 60 5.86 -5.09 7.76
CA VAL A 60 6.77 -5.23 6.62
C VAL A 60 7.06 -3.88 6.02
N ARG A 61 8.28 -3.69 5.51
CA ARG A 61 8.67 -2.55 4.69
C ARG A 61 8.54 -2.92 3.23
N ILE A 62 7.91 -2.06 2.46
CA ILE A 62 7.77 -2.18 1.01
C ILE A 62 8.61 -1.06 0.40
N GLU A 63 9.54 -1.42 -0.47
CA GLU A 63 10.37 -0.47 -1.21
C GLU A 63 10.19 -0.66 -2.70
N ILE A 64 9.71 0.39 -3.36
CA ILE A 64 9.52 0.44 -4.82
C ILE A 64 10.55 1.41 -5.38
N VAL A 65 11.33 0.97 -6.34
CA VAL A 65 12.35 1.78 -7.02
C VAL A 65 12.06 1.75 -8.52
N ASN A 66 12.06 2.92 -9.17
CA ASN A 66 11.90 2.96 -10.61
C ASN A 66 13.14 2.41 -11.34
N SER A 67 13.01 2.13 -12.64
CA SER A 67 14.03 1.45 -13.44
C SER A 67 15.39 2.15 -13.49
N ASP A 68 15.44 3.48 -13.31
CA ASP A 68 16.70 4.25 -13.32
C ASP A 68 17.25 4.55 -11.91
N GLY A 69 16.59 4.04 -10.86
CA GLY A 69 16.99 4.19 -9.46
C GLY A 69 16.82 5.61 -8.89
N ARG A 70 16.23 6.54 -9.65
CA ARG A 70 16.13 7.96 -9.24
C ARG A 70 14.96 8.26 -8.34
N PHE A 71 13.97 7.39 -8.33
CA PHE A 71 12.74 7.54 -7.59
C PHE A 71 12.51 6.30 -6.73
N ARG A 72 12.40 6.50 -5.43
CA ARG A 72 12.16 5.43 -4.45
C ARG A 72 11.02 5.81 -3.54
N ILE A 73 10.13 4.86 -3.31
CA ILE A 73 9.10 4.93 -2.27
C ILE A 73 9.38 3.84 -1.27
N SER A 74 9.46 4.19 0.01
CA SER A 74 9.52 3.25 1.12
C SER A 74 8.32 3.49 2.03
N GLN A 75 7.65 2.43 2.45
CA GLN A 75 6.49 2.51 3.34
C GLN A 75 6.40 1.27 4.22
N VAL A 76 5.84 1.41 5.41
CA VAL A 76 5.62 0.30 6.34
C VAL A 76 4.15 -0.09 6.35
N LEU A 77 3.89 -1.38 6.26
CA LEU A 77 2.57 -1.98 6.31
C LEU A 77 2.48 -2.89 7.53
N SER A 78 1.59 -2.56 8.47
CA SER A 78 1.38 -3.35 9.69
C SER A 78 0.20 -4.30 9.57
N ALA A 79 0.26 -5.41 10.29
CA ALA A 79 -0.85 -6.36 10.40
C ALA A 79 -2.11 -5.72 11.00
N PRO A 80 -3.33 -6.14 10.55
CA PRO A 80 -3.60 -7.05 9.45
C PRO A 80 -3.56 -6.34 8.09
N ALA A 81 -2.88 -6.90 7.11
CA ALA A 81 -2.74 -6.27 5.79
C ALA A 81 -2.50 -7.28 4.67
N ALA A 82 -2.88 -6.94 3.43
CA ALA A 82 -2.54 -7.70 2.23
C ALA A 82 -1.32 -7.08 1.53
N VAL A 83 -0.39 -7.92 1.09
CA VAL A 83 0.84 -7.47 0.41
C VAL A 83 0.60 -7.46 -1.09
N SER A 84 0.50 -6.28 -1.68
CA SER A 84 0.37 -6.06 -3.13
C SER A 84 -0.64 -7.01 -3.83
N PRO A 85 -1.87 -7.15 -3.33
CA PRO A 85 -2.84 -8.11 -3.87
C PRO A 85 -3.30 -7.75 -5.29
N ASP A 86 -3.14 -6.51 -5.72
CA ASP A 86 -3.41 -5.97 -7.05
C ASP A 86 -2.47 -6.53 -8.13
N PHE A 87 -1.34 -7.11 -7.76
CA PHE A 87 -0.40 -7.75 -8.68
C PHE A 87 -0.61 -9.27 -8.83
N LEU A 88 -1.59 -9.86 -8.13
CA LEU A 88 -1.89 -11.29 -8.24
C LEU A 88 -2.46 -11.67 -9.62
N PHE A 89 -3.22 -10.76 -10.25
CA PHE A 89 -3.85 -10.94 -11.55
C PHE A 89 -3.42 -9.83 -12.52
N GLY A 90 -3.87 -9.91 -13.77
CA GLY A 90 -3.55 -8.94 -14.80
C GLY A 90 -2.47 -9.43 -15.76
N THR A 91 -2.04 -8.53 -16.64
CA THR A 91 -1.04 -8.84 -17.68
C THR A 91 0.39 -8.92 -17.16
N SER A 92 0.68 -8.18 -16.09
CA SER A 92 1.97 -8.23 -15.38
C SER A 92 1.73 -8.63 -13.93
N THR A 93 2.17 -9.82 -13.56
CA THR A 93 2.03 -10.35 -12.20
C THR A 93 3.36 -10.32 -11.44
N LEU A 94 4.17 -9.29 -11.69
CA LEU A 94 5.46 -9.12 -11.03
C LEU A 94 5.30 -8.17 -9.83
N TYR A 95 5.91 -8.51 -8.69
CA TYR A 95 5.94 -7.59 -7.56
C TYR A 95 6.64 -6.28 -7.93
N PRO A 96 6.04 -5.11 -7.60
CA PRO A 96 6.59 -3.82 -7.98
C PRO A 96 7.79 -3.40 -7.14
N GLY A 97 8.03 -4.06 -6.02
CA GLY A 97 9.08 -3.70 -5.07
C GLY A 97 9.46 -4.83 -4.14
N ASP A 98 10.53 -4.62 -3.39
CA ASP A 98 10.99 -5.52 -2.34
C ASP A 98 10.10 -5.42 -1.11
N VAL A 99 9.87 -6.54 -0.44
CA VAL A 99 9.13 -6.61 0.83
C VAL A 99 10.01 -7.29 1.88
N THR A 100 10.31 -6.56 2.96
CA THR A 100 11.24 -6.99 4.01
C THR A 100 10.57 -6.94 5.39
N ALA A 101 10.84 -7.92 6.23
CA ALA A 101 10.35 -7.98 7.60
C ALA A 101 11.01 -6.90 8.48
N GLN A 102 10.20 -6.03 9.14
CA GLN A 102 10.71 -4.96 10.04
C GLN A 102 10.98 -5.44 11.47
N GLY A 103 10.54 -6.62 11.80
CA GLY A 103 10.70 -7.31 13.07
C GLY A 103 10.36 -8.76 12.85
N THR A 104 9.96 -9.48 13.88
CA THR A 104 9.37 -10.80 13.70
C THR A 104 8.00 -10.65 13.06
N VAL A 105 7.80 -11.22 11.88
CA VAL A 105 6.59 -11.13 11.08
C VAL A 105 6.00 -12.51 10.85
N SER A 106 4.69 -12.63 11.02
CA SER A 106 3.95 -13.82 10.59
C SER A 106 3.10 -13.48 9.36
N ILE A 107 3.19 -14.33 8.37
CA ILE A 107 2.45 -14.21 7.11
C ILE A 107 1.63 -15.46 6.90
N VAL A 108 0.40 -15.29 6.44
CA VAL A 108 -0.36 -16.35 5.82
C VAL A 108 -0.38 -16.14 4.31
N GLN A 109 -0.13 -17.21 3.56
CA GLN A 109 -0.21 -17.16 2.10
C GLN A 109 -1.07 -18.29 1.55
N LEU A 110 -1.70 -18.00 0.40
CA LEU A 110 -2.44 -18.97 -0.40
C LEU A 110 -1.96 -18.92 -1.83
N SER A 111 -1.94 -20.08 -2.51
CA SER A 111 -1.69 -20.10 -3.94
C SER A 111 -2.76 -19.30 -4.70
N LYS A 112 -2.41 -18.76 -5.86
CA LYS A 112 -3.39 -18.11 -6.76
C LYS A 112 -4.58 -19.01 -7.07
N ALA A 113 -4.35 -20.32 -7.27
CA ALA A 113 -5.41 -21.29 -7.54
C ALA A 113 -6.35 -21.48 -6.33
N ASP A 114 -5.80 -21.57 -5.11
CA ASP A 114 -6.60 -21.65 -3.89
C ASP A 114 -7.41 -20.38 -3.68
N TYR A 115 -6.80 -19.20 -3.91
CA TYR A 115 -7.51 -17.93 -3.76
C TYR A 115 -8.64 -17.77 -4.77
N ILE A 116 -8.48 -18.20 -6.02
CA ILE A 116 -9.56 -18.25 -7.03
C ILE A 116 -10.72 -19.13 -6.53
N ARG A 117 -10.44 -20.29 -5.90
CA ARG A 117 -11.50 -21.11 -5.31
C ARG A 117 -12.28 -20.39 -4.21
N ILE A 118 -11.57 -19.65 -3.36
CA ILE A 118 -12.19 -18.81 -2.33
C ILE A 118 -13.08 -17.73 -2.97
N LEU A 119 -12.57 -16.99 -3.96
CA LEU A 119 -13.34 -15.95 -4.65
C LEU A 119 -14.62 -16.49 -5.30
N ASN A 120 -14.60 -17.74 -5.77
CA ASN A 120 -15.76 -18.39 -6.38
C ASN A 120 -16.70 -19.04 -5.35
N SER A 121 -16.32 -19.15 -4.09
CA SER A 121 -17.11 -19.83 -3.07
C SER A 121 -18.21 -18.97 -2.46
N ASP A 122 -18.02 -17.65 -2.45
CA ASP A 122 -18.98 -16.68 -1.89
C ASP A 122 -18.76 -15.30 -2.48
N GLU A 123 -19.85 -14.60 -2.79
CA GLU A 123 -19.84 -13.26 -3.38
C GLU A 123 -19.14 -12.22 -2.50
N ILE A 124 -19.13 -12.39 -1.17
CA ILE A 124 -18.48 -11.44 -0.25
C ILE A 124 -16.96 -11.40 -0.51
N PHE A 125 -16.31 -12.55 -0.72
CA PHE A 125 -14.89 -12.58 -1.06
C PHE A 125 -14.61 -11.89 -2.39
N LEU A 126 -15.45 -12.17 -3.39
CA LEU A 126 -15.32 -11.56 -4.71
C LEU A 126 -15.52 -10.05 -4.65
N PHE A 127 -16.56 -9.56 -3.98
CA PHE A 127 -16.83 -8.14 -3.83
C PHE A 127 -15.73 -7.41 -3.05
N ASN A 128 -15.22 -8.02 -1.96
CA ASN A 128 -14.11 -7.43 -1.21
C ASN A 128 -12.88 -7.22 -2.10
N TYR A 129 -12.56 -8.21 -2.93
CA TYR A 129 -11.42 -8.11 -3.85
C TYR A 129 -11.67 -7.12 -4.98
N LEU A 130 -12.85 -7.12 -5.61
CA LEU A 130 -13.23 -6.15 -6.63
C LEU A 130 -13.24 -4.72 -6.09
N ASN A 131 -13.79 -4.50 -4.90
CA ASN A 131 -13.78 -3.20 -4.23
C ASN A 131 -12.35 -2.72 -3.98
N TYR A 132 -11.46 -3.60 -3.52
CA TYR A 132 -10.06 -3.26 -3.32
C TYR A 132 -9.40 -2.83 -4.65
N LEU A 133 -9.58 -3.58 -5.72
CA LEU A 133 -9.02 -3.25 -7.04
C LEU A 133 -9.61 -1.96 -7.61
N SER A 134 -10.93 -1.77 -7.50
CA SER A 134 -11.63 -0.56 -7.98
C SER A 134 -11.15 0.67 -7.23
N MET A 135 -11.02 0.59 -5.91
CA MET A 135 -10.48 1.67 -5.09
C MET A 135 -9.06 2.07 -5.50
N ASN A 136 -8.18 1.08 -5.76
CA ASN A 136 -6.83 1.37 -6.22
C ASN A 136 -6.80 2.00 -7.61
N ALA A 137 -7.65 1.53 -8.53
CA ALA A 137 -7.77 2.12 -9.87
C ALA A 137 -8.27 3.58 -9.81
N GLN A 138 -9.32 3.87 -9.04
CA GLN A 138 -9.83 5.23 -8.82
C GLN A 138 -8.76 6.15 -8.24
N LYS A 139 -8.03 5.68 -7.24
CA LYS A 139 -6.93 6.38 -6.60
C LYS A 139 -5.79 6.72 -7.59
N CYS A 140 -5.47 5.81 -8.53
CA CYS A 140 -4.50 6.11 -9.59
C CYS A 140 -4.96 7.26 -10.49
N VAL A 141 -6.25 7.27 -10.89
CA VAL A 141 -6.83 8.37 -11.69
C VAL A 141 -6.79 9.69 -10.93
N GLU A 142 -7.20 9.70 -9.66
CA GLU A 142 -7.14 10.88 -8.79
C GLU A 142 -5.71 11.41 -8.69
N GLY A 143 -4.72 10.51 -8.53
CA GLY A 143 -3.31 10.88 -8.48
C GLY A 143 -2.79 11.55 -9.76
N ILE A 144 -3.24 11.09 -10.93
CA ILE A 144 -2.90 11.73 -12.20
C ILE A 144 -3.55 13.12 -12.31
N LEU A 145 -4.83 13.24 -11.98
CA LEU A 145 -5.55 14.50 -12.02
C LEU A 145 -4.98 15.53 -11.04
N SER A 146 -4.46 15.08 -9.89
CA SER A 146 -3.87 15.96 -8.88
C SER A 146 -2.65 16.73 -9.36
N LEU A 147 -1.98 16.29 -10.42
CA LEU A 147 -0.80 16.96 -10.92
C LEU A 147 -1.11 18.33 -11.56
N SER A 148 -2.36 18.64 -11.86
CA SER A 148 -2.77 19.84 -12.60
C SER A 148 -3.79 20.73 -11.89
N THR A 149 -4.40 20.30 -10.79
CA THR A 149 -5.50 21.03 -10.11
C THR A 149 -5.22 21.26 -8.64
N GLY A 150 -5.72 22.38 -8.10
CA GLY A 150 -5.58 22.75 -6.69
C GLY A 150 -4.28 23.46 -6.33
N SER A 151 -4.09 23.71 -5.05
CA SER A 151 -2.84 24.28 -4.50
C SER A 151 -1.67 23.29 -4.63
N ILE A 152 -0.45 23.79 -4.55
CA ILE A 152 0.74 22.91 -4.63
C ILE A 152 0.74 21.90 -3.48
N GLU A 153 0.29 22.28 -2.30
CA GLU A 153 0.18 21.42 -1.12
C GLU A 153 -0.81 20.29 -1.33
N GLU A 154 -2.00 20.59 -1.87
CA GLU A 154 -3.01 19.58 -2.22
C GLU A 154 -2.48 18.60 -3.25
N ARG A 155 -1.80 19.10 -4.27
CA ARG A 155 -1.19 18.30 -5.32
C ARG A 155 -0.12 17.36 -4.77
N ILE A 156 0.78 17.87 -3.90
CA ILE A 156 1.80 17.05 -3.23
C ILE A 156 1.13 16.00 -2.34
N ALA A 157 0.16 16.40 -1.52
CA ALA A 157 -0.54 15.48 -0.61
C ALA A 157 -1.24 14.35 -1.37
N LEU A 158 -1.99 14.67 -2.41
CA LEU A 158 -2.72 13.68 -3.20
C LEU A 158 -1.77 12.74 -3.95
N TRP A 159 -0.71 13.31 -4.56
CA TRP A 159 0.31 12.52 -5.26
C TRP A 159 1.00 11.51 -4.34
N VAL A 160 1.44 11.96 -3.16
CA VAL A 160 2.07 11.10 -2.14
C VAL A 160 1.10 10.02 -1.65
N LEU A 161 -0.15 10.40 -1.34
CA LEU A 161 -1.17 9.46 -0.87
C LEU A 161 -1.55 8.42 -1.93
N THR A 162 -1.55 8.79 -3.20
CA THR A 162 -1.82 7.87 -4.32
C THR A 162 -0.77 6.77 -4.41
N MET A 163 0.49 7.09 -4.15
CA MET A 163 1.59 6.12 -4.18
C MET A 163 1.66 5.23 -2.92
N SER A 164 0.91 5.57 -1.86
CA SER A 164 0.92 4.80 -0.62
C SER A 164 -0.14 3.70 -0.62
N GLN A 165 0.16 2.53 -0.05
CA GLN A 165 -0.86 1.50 0.18
C GLN A 165 -1.84 1.92 1.28
N PRO A 166 -3.12 1.49 1.23
CA PRO A 166 -4.06 1.72 2.31
C PRO A 166 -3.51 1.19 3.65
N GLY A 167 -3.56 2.04 4.69
CA GLY A 167 -3.07 1.66 6.02
C GLY A 167 -1.56 1.71 6.21
N SER A 168 -0.78 2.06 5.18
CA SER A 168 0.67 2.24 5.34
C SER A 168 1.02 3.47 6.18
N HIS A 169 2.16 3.41 6.82
CA HIS A 169 2.77 4.47 7.62
C HIS A 169 4.28 4.55 7.38
N ASP A 170 4.97 5.45 8.05
CA ASP A 170 6.41 5.70 7.85
C ASP A 170 6.79 5.78 6.37
N MET A 171 6.01 6.54 5.61
CA MET A 171 6.22 6.70 4.19
C MET A 171 7.32 7.71 3.92
N VAL A 172 8.30 7.30 3.13
CA VAL A 172 9.41 8.12 2.66
C VAL A 172 9.46 8.07 1.14
N LEU A 173 9.48 9.24 0.55
CA LEU A 173 9.68 9.44 -0.87
C LEU A 173 11.08 10.01 -1.09
N SER A 174 11.92 9.31 -1.85
CA SER A 174 13.27 9.77 -2.19
C SER A 174 13.37 9.98 -3.69
N CYS A 175 13.65 11.22 -4.08
CA CYS A 175 13.95 11.55 -5.46
C CYS A 175 14.62 12.92 -5.52
N ARG A 176 15.35 13.22 -6.61
CA ARG A 176 15.97 14.54 -6.74
C ARG A 176 14.92 15.63 -6.70
N GLN A 177 15.14 16.66 -5.88
CA GLN A 177 14.22 17.79 -5.71
C GLN A 177 13.84 18.45 -7.06
N ARG A 178 14.79 18.50 -8.01
CA ARG A 178 14.52 18.98 -9.37
C ARG A 178 13.46 18.16 -10.09
N ASP A 179 13.52 16.85 -9.95
CA ASP A 179 12.59 15.95 -10.60
C ASP A 179 11.19 16.06 -9.95
N MET A 180 11.14 16.32 -8.63
CA MET A 180 9.87 16.54 -7.90
C MET A 180 9.14 17.78 -8.44
N TYR A 181 9.73 18.95 -8.42
CA TYR A 181 9.02 20.17 -8.87
C TYR A 181 8.75 20.17 -10.38
N ALA A 182 9.55 19.43 -11.17
CA ALA A 182 9.29 19.25 -12.59
C ALA A 182 8.02 18.45 -12.86
N VAL A 183 7.73 17.40 -12.06
CA VAL A 183 6.50 16.62 -12.15
C VAL A 183 5.26 17.49 -11.97
N PHE A 184 5.31 18.47 -11.05
CA PHE A 184 4.20 19.39 -10.81
C PHE A 184 4.16 20.60 -11.75
N GLY A 185 5.15 20.76 -12.63
CA GLY A 185 5.23 21.90 -13.54
C GLY A 185 5.30 23.26 -12.83
N VAL A 186 5.93 23.31 -11.65
CA VAL A 186 6.03 24.53 -10.83
C VAL A 186 7.46 25.00 -10.67
N GLN A 187 7.64 26.28 -10.32
CA GLN A 187 8.96 26.81 -10.00
C GLN A 187 9.49 26.23 -8.67
N ARG A 188 10.81 26.07 -8.58
CA ARG A 188 11.47 25.58 -7.37
C ARG A 188 11.08 26.36 -6.12
N SER A 189 11.05 27.69 -6.18
CA SER A 189 10.70 28.54 -5.03
C SER A 189 9.29 28.27 -4.52
N SER A 190 8.31 28.16 -5.41
CA SER A 190 6.92 27.86 -5.06
C SER A 190 6.76 26.46 -4.47
N PHE A 191 7.51 25.48 -5.01
CA PHE A 191 7.52 24.12 -4.49
C PHE A 191 8.09 24.05 -3.07
N ILE A 192 9.24 24.70 -2.83
CA ILE A 192 9.87 24.76 -1.50
C ILE A 192 8.97 25.46 -0.50
N ALA A 193 8.39 26.60 -0.87
CA ALA A 193 7.45 27.32 0.01
C ALA A 193 6.22 26.45 0.39
N ALA A 194 5.74 25.60 -0.52
CA ALA A 194 4.67 24.65 -0.19
C ALA A 194 5.16 23.57 0.78
N LEU A 195 6.36 23.01 0.59
CA LEU A 195 6.92 22.03 1.53
C LEU A 195 7.15 22.64 2.93
N ASP A 196 7.62 23.90 2.99
CA ASP A 196 7.79 24.61 4.27
C ASP A 196 6.47 24.75 5.02
N ARG A 197 5.38 25.20 4.35
CA ARG A 197 4.06 25.29 4.96
C ARG A 197 3.51 23.93 5.41
N MET A 198 3.74 22.87 4.63
CA MET A 198 3.34 21.51 5.02
C MET A 198 4.13 21.01 6.24
N LYS A 199 5.42 21.35 6.33
CA LYS A 199 6.28 21.05 7.47
C LYS A 199 5.86 21.80 8.73
N GLU A 200 5.58 23.11 8.62
CA GLU A 200 5.06 23.94 9.73
C GLU A 200 3.73 23.39 10.28
N ARG A 201 2.91 22.80 9.44
CA ARG A 201 1.66 22.14 9.83
C ARG A 201 1.86 20.71 10.36
N GLY A 202 3.09 20.21 10.43
CA GLY A 202 3.41 18.87 10.91
C GLY A 202 2.95 17.72 10.00
N LEU A 203 2.64 18.01 8.73
CA LEU A 203 2.17 17.00 7.77
C LEU A 203 3.31 16.14 7.25
N ILE A 204 4.44 16.78 7.00
CA ILE A 204 5.66 16.15 6.46
C ILE A 204 6.90 16.68 7.20
N ASP A 205 7.99 15.93 7.07
CA ASP A 205 9.34 16.48 7.15
C ASP A 205 10.01 16.32 5.80
N TYR A 206 10.98 17.20 5.46
CA TYR A 206 11.68 17.08 4.20
C TYR A 206 13.14 17.52 4.30
N ALA A 207 13.97 16.93 3.47
CA ALA A 207 15.35 17.28 3.21
C ALA A 207 15.58 17.32 1.68
N PRO A 208 16.72 17.85 1.20
CA PRO A 208 17.03 17.78 -0.23
C PRO A 208 16.97 16.35 -0.77
N GLY A 209 15.98 16.07 -1.61
CA GLY A 209 15.77 14.76 -2.21
C GLY A 209 14.95 13.76 -1.39
N GLU A 210 14.38 14.17 -0.27
CA GLU A 210 13.54 13.30 0.56
C GLU A 210 12.32 14.04 1.10
N ILE A 211 11.15 13.38 1.09
CA ILE A 211 9.93 13.81 1.77
C ILE A 211 9.45 12.64 2.63
N ARG A 212 9.31 12.88 3.94
CA ARG A 212 8.77 11.92 4.91
C ARG A 212 7.39 12.36 5.35
N VAL A 213 6.41 11.49 5.26
CA VAL A 213 5.04 11.74 5.76
C VAL A 213 5.01 11.52 7.26
N LEU A 214 4.63 12.55 8.02
CA LEU A 214 4.47 12.48 9.48
C LEU A 214 3.05 12.15 9.88
N ASP A 215 2.07 12.81 9.26
CA ASP A 215 0.63 12.59 9.54
C ASP A 215 -0.16 12.33 8.25
N ARG A 216 -0.36 11.04 7.96
CA ARG A 216 -1.13 10.62 6.81
C ARG A 216 -2.61 11.00 6.91
N LYS A 217 -3.18 11.02 8.13
CA LYS A 217 -4.61 11.36 8.31
C LYS A 217 -4.84 12.85 8.09
N ALA A 218 -3.96 13.68 8.62
CA ALA A 218 -4.01 15.11 8.38
C ALA A 218 -3.78 15.46 6.90
N MET A 219 -2.92 14.72 6.17
CA MET A 219 -2.78 14.89 4.72
C MET A 219 -4.07 14.59 3.95
N ILE A 220 -4.84 13.58 4.38
CA ILE A 220 -6.15 13.29 3.77
C ILE A 220 -7.14 14.45 3.99
N SER A 221 -7.09 15.12 5.14
CA SER A 221 -7.99 16.27 5.40
C SER A 221 -7.61 17.50 4.57
N VAL A 222 -6.32 17.68 4.22
CA VAL A 222 -5.89 18.76 3.29
C VAL A 222 -6.56 18.61 1.92
N MET A 223 -6.72 17.37 1.45
CA MET A 223 -7.36 17.09 0.16
C MET A 223 -8.87 17.36 0.16
N ARG A 224 -9.55 17.14 1.30
CA ARG A 224 -11.01 17.29 1.40
C ARG A 224 -11.45 18.75 1.51
N ASN A 225 -10.65 19.59 2.14
CA ASN A 225 -10.97 21.00 2.34
C ASN A 225 -10.72 21.86 1.09
N GLY A 226 -10.10 21.33 0.05
CA GLY A 226 -9.94 21.98 -1.25
C GLY A 226 -11.06 21.63 -2.26
N LEU A 227 -12.03 20.80 -1.86
CA LEU A 227 -13.20 20.43 -2.64
C LEU A 227 -14.51 21.11 -2.12
N GLU A 228 -14.41 21.94 -1.06
CA GLU A 228 -15.42 22.90 -0.62
C GLU A 228 -15.04 24.33 -1.08
#